data_cf17cdf39a6a9b352732597ede0c35bd
#
_entry.id   cf17cdf39a6a9b352732597ede0c35bd
#
_cell.length_a   1.000
_cell.length_b   1.000
_cell.length_c   1.000
_cell.angle_alpha   90.00
_cell.angle_beta   90.00
_cell.angle_gamma   90.00
#
_symmetry.space_group_name_H-M   'P 1'
#
loop_
_entity.id
_entity.type
_entity.pdbx_description
1 polymer ?
#
loop_
_entity_poly.entity_id
_entity_poly.type
_entity_poly.pdbx_seq_one_letter_code
_entity_poly.pdbx_strand_id
1 'polypeptide(L)'
;MKRHLIAVDLDGTLLKDDKTISPANIAALHKARENGHEVVIATGRPFRHAKRYYEELGLTTPIVNFNGGFVHHPNDPHFQVSHHPIPLKTVQHILESVADTKTQNIVCEVTDHVYFQRDPVGIYEFYTDHALSVTTGDLRRLLQHEPTSLLIHAKGEHVNEIRSELSHVHAETVLNRQWIKPEYMVEVMRKGTSKAIGLEQIARHLGIEQKQIVAFGDEENDLEMIEYAGHGVAMGNAIGPLKLLANGTTKRNEDDGIAYYLKHVLGLA
;
A
#
# COMPACT_ATOMS: atom_id res chain seq x y z
N MET A 1 7.50 1.12 -30.01
CA MET A 1 6.29 1.35 -29.18
C MET A 1 6.57 2.44 -28.14
N LYS A 2 5.54 3.19 -27.67
CA LYS A 2 5.75 4.10 -26.55
C LYS A 2 5.95 3.27 -25.29
N ARG A 3 6.92 3.66 -24.47
CA ARG A 3 7.21 3.04 -23.16
C ARG A 3 6.08 3.38 -22.18
N HIS A 4 5.55 2.39 -21.48
CA HIS A 4 4.52 2.58 -20.44
C HIS A 4 5.06 2.22 -19.07
N LEU A 5 4.46 2.79 -18.04
CA LEU A 5 4.62 2.39 -16.66
C LEU A 5 3.36 1.61 -16.24
N ILE A 6 3.53 0.35 -15.90
CA ILE A 6 2.46 -0.54 -15.46
C ILE A 6 2.56 -0.63 -13.94
N ALA A 7 1.65 0.01 -13.25
CA ALA A 7 1.55 0.00 -11.80
C ALA A 7 0.52 -1.03 -11.35
N VAL A 8 0.93 -1.90 -10.43
CA VAL A 8 0.06 -2.95 -9.90
C VAL A 8 0.00 -2.87 -8.37
N ASP A 9 -1.23 -2.86 -7.83
CA ASP A 9 -1.40 -3.19 -6.42
C ASP A 9 -1.20 -4.70 -6.20
N LEU A 10 -1.01 -5.10 -4.95
CA LEU A 10 -0.79 -6.49 -4.56
C LEU A 10 -2.09 -7.18 -4.16
N ASP A 11 -2.66 -6.83 -3.04
CA ASP A 11 -3.76 -7.55 -2.40
C ASP A 11 -5.10 -7.34 -3.11
N GLY A 12 -5.70 -8.41 -3.62
CA GLY A 12 -6.94 -8.33 -4.42
C GLY A 12 -6.73 -7.87 -5.86
N THR A 13 -5.50 -7.54 -6.25
CA THR A 13 -5.13 -7.08 -7.60
C THR A 13 -4.18 -8.06 -8.29
N LEU A 14 -2.89 -8.04 -7.96
CA LEU A 14 -1.91 -8.97 -8.54
C LEU A 14 -1.96 -10.33 -7.85
N LEU A 15 -2.21 -10.34 -6.55
CA LEU A 15 -2.23 -11.54 -5.74
C LEU A 15 -3.60 -12.19 -5.77
N LYS A 16 -3.59 -13.52 -5.90
CA LYS A 16 -4.73 -14.38 -5.60
C LYS A 16 -5.04 -14.38 -4.10
N ASP A 17 -6.18 -14.93 -3.73
CA ASP A 17 -6.61 -15.00 -2.32
C ASP A 17 -5.63 -15.83 -1.45
N ASP A 18 -4.94 -16.83 -2.06
CA ASP A 18 -3.89 -17.62 -1.44
C ASP A 18 -2.54 -16.90 -1.33
N LYS A 19 -2.47 -15.63 -1.72
CA LYS A 19 -1.28 -14.79 -1.71
C LYS A 19 -0.17 -15.23 -2.66
N THR A 20 -0.51 -15.93 -3.73
CA THR A 20 0.40 -16.26 -4.84
C THR A 20 0.16 -15.34 -6.04
N ILE A 21 1.15 -15.20 -6.93
CA ILE A 21 0.97 -14.58 -8.25
C ILE A 21 0.70 -15.70 -9.25
N SER A 22 -0.32 -15.55 -10.08
CA SER A 22 -0.60 -16.56 -11.11
C SER A 22 0.51 -16.61 -12.16
N PRO A 23 0.84 -17.80 -12.72
CA PRO A 23 1.81 -17.92 -13.80
C PRO A 23 1.48 -17.06 -15.02
N ALA A 24 0.18 -16.85 -15.30
CA ALA A 24 -0.26 -16.00 -16.42
C ALA A 24 0.06 -14.53 -16.19
N ASN A 25 -0.17 -14.00 -14.96
CA ASN A 25 0.18 -12.63 -14.62
C ASN A 25 1.71 -12.44 -14.62
N ILE A 26 2.50 -13.39 -14.10
CA ILE A 26 3.97 -13.34 -14.17
C ILE A 26 4.42 -13.25 -15.64
N ALA A 27 3.94 -14.16 -16.48
CA ALA A 27 4.33 -14.20 -17.89
C ALA A 27 3.95 -12.91 -18.64
N ALA A 28 2.76 -12.35 -18.38
CA ALA A 28 2.33 -11.11 -19.02
C ALA A 28 3.17 -9.90 -18.58
N LEU A 29 3.47 -9.76 -17.29
CA LEU A 29 4.31 -8.69 -16.79
C LEU A 29 5.77 -8.80 -17.27
N HIS A 30 6.33 -10.02 -17.34
CA HIS A 30 7.63 -10.26 -17.97
C HIS A 30 7.62 -9.87 -19.44
N LYS A 31 6.57 -10.28 -20.18
CA LYS A 31 6.45 -9.95 -21.60
C LYS A 31 6.34 -8.45 -21.85
N ALA A 32 5.59 -7.75 -21.01
CA ALA A 32 5.51 -6.29 -21.07
C ALA A 32 6.89 -5.63 -20.86
N ARG A 33 7.69 -6.14 -19.90
CA ARG A 33 9.07 -5.66 -19.68
C ARG A 33 9.99 -5.96 -20.87
N GLU A 34 9.91 -7.16 -21.47
CA GLU A 34 10.65 -7.49 -22.69
C GLU A 34 10.30 -6.55 -23.85
N ASN A 35 9.05 -6.07 -23.90
CA ASN A 35 8.58 -5.09 -24.88
C ASN A 35 9.01 -3.65 -24.56
N GLY A 36 9.78 -3.45 -23.48
CA GLY A 36 10.35 -2.14 -23.08
C GLY A 36 9.44 -1.30 -22.18
N HIS A 37 8.42 -1.90 -21.55
CA HIS A 37 7.61 -1.25 -20.54
C HIS A 37 8.22 -1.44 -19.15
N GLU A 38 7.87 -0.55 -18.21
CA GLU A 38 8.28 -0.67 -16.80
C GLU A 38 7.11 -1.21 -15.96
N VAL A 39 7.44 -2.06 -14.99
CA VAL A 39 6.47 -2.59 -14.03
C VAL A 39 6.87 -2.14 -12.63
N VAL A 40 5.90 -1.58 -11.89
CA VAL A 40 6.09 -1.16 -10.50
C VAL A 40 4.99 -1.72 -9.61
N ILE A 41 5.35 -2.05 -8.39
CA ILE A 41 4.39 -2.39 -7.33
C ILE A 41 4.06 -1.11 -6.56
N ALA A 42 2.75 -0.88 -6.33
CA ALA A 42 2.25 0.20 -5.48
C ALA A 42 1.27 -0.39 -4.44
N THR A 43 1.74 -0.53 -3.21
CA THR A 43 1.04 -1.32 -2.18
C THR A 43 0.96 -0.61 -0.82
N GLY A 44 -0.03 -0.98 -0.01
CA GLY A 44 -0.08 -0.63 1.42
C GLY A 44 0.94 -1.37 2.27
N ARG A 45 1.47 -2.49 1.77
CA ARG A 45 2.43 -3.31 2.52
C ARG A 45 3.77 -2.59 2.75
N PRO A 46 4.45 -2.83 3.89
CA PRO A 46 5.88 -2.55 4.02
C PRO A 46 6.70 -3.37 3.02
N PHE A 47 7.91 -2.90 2.71
CA PHE A 47 8.77 -3.61 1.74
C PHE A 47 9.08 -5.05 2.16
N ARG A 48 9.33 -5.31 3.44
CA ARG A 48 9.58 -6.66 3.97
C ARG A 48 8.49 -7.68 3.58
N HIS A 49 7.22 -7.25 3.47
CA HIS A 49 6.09 -8.10 3.04
C HIS A 49 5.85 -8.09 1.52
N ALA A 50 6.38 -7.11 0.80
CA ALA A 50 6.30 -7.01 -0.65
C ALA A 50 7.51 -7.63 -1.37
N LYS A 51 8.65 -7.74 -0.68
CA LYS A 51 9.96 -8.14 -1.21
C LYS A 51 9.91 -9.42 -2.03
N ARG A 52 9.26 -10.48 -1.52
CA ARG A 52 9.16 -11.76 -2.23
C ARG A 52 8.52 -11.63 -3.61
N TYR A 53 7.50 -10.79 -3.75
CA TYR A 53 6.80 -10.57 -5.02
C TYR A 53 7.62 -9.70 -5.98
N TYR A 54 8.33 -8.71 -5.41
CA TYR A 54 9.27 -7.89 -6.15
C TYR A 54 10.38 -8.75 -6.78
N GLU A 55 10.94 -9.68 -6.00
CA GLU A 55 11.97 -10.62 -6.44
C GLU A 55 11.41 -11.67 -7.42
N GLU A 56 10.22 -12.24 -7.16
CA GLU A 56 9.54 -13.20 -8.02
C GLU A 56 9.26 -12.65 -9.44
N LEU A 57 8.89 -11.36 -9.52
CA LEU A 57 8.72 -10.65 -10.79
C LEU A 57 10.05 -10.18 -11.39
N GLY A 58 11.18 -10.35 -10.70
CA GLY A 58 12.51 -9.88 -11.12
C GLY A 58 12.55 -8.36 -11.35
N LEU A 59 11.83 -7.57 -10.55
CA LEU A 59 11.75 -6.13 -10.76
C LEU A 59 13.07 -5.43 -10.47
N THR A 60 13.32 -4.37 -11.24
CA THR A 60 14.49 -3.48 -11.10
C THR A 60 14.07 -2.01 -11.05
N THR A 61 12.82 -1.76 -10.73
CA THR A 61 12.21 -0.43 -10.63
C THR A 61 12.08 -0.02 -9.15
N PRO A 62 11.87 1.27 -8.85
CA PRO A 62 11.45 1.67 -7.51
C PRO A 62 10.11 1.03 -7.14
N ILE A 63 9.76 1.07 -5.85
CA ILE A 63 8.51 0.52 -5.30
C ILE A 63 7.82 1.56 -4.41
N VAL A 64 6.49 1.57 -4.43
CA VAL A 64 5.66 2.33 -3.51
C VAL A 64 5.16 1.42 -2.40
N ASN A 65 5.54 1.73 -1.17
CA ASN A 65 5.12 1.02 0.05
C ASN A 65 4.30 1.94 0.96
N PHE A 66 3.61 1.37 1.95
CA PHE A 66 2.79 2.11 2.92
C PHE A 66 1.87 3.13 2.26
N ASN A 67 1.17 2.73 1.16
CA ASN A 67 0.28 3.61 0.41
C ASN A 67 0.93 4.97 0.00
N GLY A 68 2.22 4.97 -0.33
CA GLY A 68 2.99 6.17 -0.66
C GLY A 68 3.70 6.84 0.52
N GLY A 69 3.57 6.31 1.74
CA GLY A 69 4.33 6.75 2.91
C GLY A 69 5.82 6.49 2.79
N PHE A 70 6.21 5.50 1.98
CA PHE A 70 7.61 5.17 1.70
C PHE A 70 7.80 4.75 0.24
N VAL A 71 8.65 5.48 -0.47
CA VAL A 71 9.01 5.20 -1.88
C VAL A 71 10.51 5.09 -1.98
N HIS A 72 11.00 3.94 -2.43
CA HIS A 72 12.43 3.67 -2.52
C HIS A 72 12.75 2.76 -3.70
N HIS A 73 14.03 2.62 -4.00
CA HIS A 73 14.53 1.68 -5.00
C HIS A 73 15.35 0.60 -4.29
N PRO A 74 14.88 -0.67 -4.25
CA PRO A 74 15.56 -1.71 -3.50
C PRO A 74 17.00 -1.97 -3.95
N ASN A 75 17.31 -1.72 -5.22
CA ASN A 75 18.58 -2.06 -5.87
C ASN A 75 19.41 -0.84 -6.30
N ASP A 76 18.92 0.40 -6.11
CA ASP A 76 19.65 1.62 -6.46
C ASP A 76 19.74 2.57 -5.26
N PRO A 77 20.92 2.66 -4.61
CA PRO A 77 21.12 3.55 -3.47
C PRO A 77 21.15 5.04 -3.86
N HIS A 78 21.23 5.37 -5.16
CA HIS A 78 21.20 6.76 -5.64
C HIS A 78 19.78 7.27 -5.91
N PHE A 79 18.78 6.40 -5.86
CA PHE A 79 17.39 6.83 -5.96
C PHE A 79 17.01 7.73 -4.80
N GLN A 80 16.39 8.86 -5.10
CA GLN A 80 15.90 9.77 -4.07
C GLN A 80 14.74 9.14 -3.31
N VAL A 81 15.01 8.59 -2.14
CA VAL A 81 14.01 8.01 -1.25
C VAL A 81 13.02 9.10 -0.80
N SER A 82 11.73 8.80 -0.86
CA SER A 82 10.68 9.61 -0.26
C SER A 82 10.13 8.88 0.96
N HIS A 83 10.21 9.50 2.13
CA HIS A 83 9.65 8.97 3.37
C HIS A 83 8.82 10.06 4.03
N HIS A 84 7.55 9.73 4.27
CA HIS A 84 6.55 10.64 4.86
C HIS A 84 6.01 10.04 6.16
N PRO A 85 6.78 10.04 7.25
CA PRO A 85 6.33 9.49 8.53
C PRO A 85 5.33 10.43 9.20
N ILE A 86 4.56 9.88 10.15
CA ILE A 86 3.65 10.66 11.00
C ILE A 86 4.49 11.38 12.07
N PRO A 87 4.35 12.71 12.27
CA PRO A 87 5.11 13.41 13.28
C PRO A 87 4.95 12.78 14.66
N LEU A 88 6.05 12.57 15.36
CA LEU A 88 6.05 11.88 16.66
C LEU A 88 5.11 12.53 17.67
N LYS A 89 5.05 13.88 17.69
CA LYS A 89 4.12 14.62 18.54
C LYS A 89 2.66 14.27 18.25
N THR A 90 2.30 14.12 16.97
CA THR A 90 0.93 13.72 16.57
C THR A 90 0.63 12.30 17.03
N VAL A 91 1.59 11.37 16.86
CA VAL A 91 1.43 9.99 17.34
C VAL A 91 1.27 9.95 18.87
N GLN A 92 2.07 10.70 19.60
CA GLN A 92 1.94 10.79 21.06
C GLN A 92 0.55 11.27 21.50
N HIS A 93 0.02 12.33 20.87
CA HIS A 93 -1.35 12.80 21.15
C HIS A 93 -2.40 11.75 20.80
N ILE A 94 -2.26 11.03 19.67
CA ILE A 94 -3.16 9.94 19.32
C ILE A 94 -3.11 8.82 20.39
N LEU A 95 -1.92 8.41 20.83
CA LEU A 95 -1.76 7.39 21.85
C LEU A 95 -2.29 7.80 23.23
N GLU A 96 -2.29 9.10 23.55
CA GLU A 96 -2.89 9.65 24.76
C GLU A 96 -4.42 9.66 24.70
N SER A 97 -4.99 9.97 23.54
CA SER A 97 -6.44 10.09 23.35
C SER A 97 -7.11 8.71 23.16
N VAL A 98 -6.41 7.80 22.51
CA VAL A 98 -6.90 6.42 22.31
C VAL A 98 -6.60 5.60 23.55
N ALA A 99 -7.50 5.63 24.51
CA ALA A 99 -7.34 4.88 25.78
C ALA A 99 -7.17 3.37 25.53
N ASP A 100 -6.32 2.74 26.34
CA ASP A 100 -6.08 1.28 26.31
C ASP A 100 -7.35 0.44 26.45
N THR A 101 -8.40 1.00 27.07
CA THR A 101 -9.71 0.35 27.23
C THR A 101 -10.49 0.28 25.90
N LYS A 102 -10.19 1.14 24.92
CA LYS A 102 -10.87 1.21 23.63
C LYS A 102 -10.21 0.36 22.54
N THR A 103 -9.01 -0.17 22.79
CA THR A 103 -8.23 -0.90 21.79
C THR A 103 -7.95 -2.35 22.21
N GLN A 104 -7.83 -3.21 21.21
CA GLN A 104 -7.30 -4.57 21.37
C GLN A 104 -5.77 -4.54 21.32
N ASN A 105 -5.20 -3.86 20.32
CA ASN A 105 -3.76 -3.61 20.22
C ASN A 105 -3.51 -2.34 19.37
N ILE A 106 -2.28 -1.83 19.45
CA ILE A 106 -1.79 -0.77 18.56
C ILE A 106 -0.43 -1.24 18.04
N VAL A 107 -0.23 -1.09 16.74
CA VAL A 107 1.02 -1.42 16.04
C VAL A 107 1.57 -0.16 15.41
N CYS A 108 2.83 0.18 15.66
CA CYS A 108 3.55 1.24 14.97
C CYS A 108 4.67 0.64 14.13
N GLU A 109 4.75 1.04 12.89
CA GLU A 109 5.80 0.60 11.97
C GLU A 109 6.72 1.80 11.65
N VAL A 110 7.97 1.69 12.04
CA VAL A 110 9.04 2.63 11.64
C VAL A 110 9.84 1.92 10.55
N THR A 111 9.39 2.03 9.31
CA THR A 111 9.85 1.18 8.19
C THR A 111 9.76 -0.31 8.53
N ASP A 112 10.88 -0.99 8.77
CA ASP A 112 10.94 -2.42 9.09
C ASP A 112 11.10 -2.73 10.59
N HIS A 113 11.06 -1.69 11.46
CA HIS A 113 10.97 -1.86 12.90
C HIS A 113 9.52 -1.80 13.36
N VAL A 114 9.08 -2.78 14.16
CA VAL A 114 7.68 -2.92 14.56
C VAL A 114 7.57 -2.80 16.08
N TYR A 115 6.65 -1.96 16.52
CA TYR A 115 6.36 -1.70 17.93
C TYR A 115 4.92 -2.04 18.23
N PHE A 116 4.69 -2.79 19.29
CA PHE A 116 3.36 -3.20 19.74
C PHE A 116 3.04 -2.62 21.12
N GLN A 117 1.79 -2.18 21.30
CA GLN A 117 1.30 -1.81 22.65
C GLN A 117 1.16 -3.05 23.56
N ARG A 118 0.78 -4.20 22.98
CA ARG A 118 0.65 -5.51 23.66
C ARG A 118 1.32 -6.59 22.82
N ASP A 119 1.66 -7.71 23.49
CA ASP A 119 2.34 -8.82 22.81
C ASP A 119 1.61 -9.26 21.53
N PRO A 120 2.36 -9.46 20.42
CA PRO A 120 1.80 -9.87 19.16
C PRO A 120 1.45 -11.37 19.18
N VAL A 121 0.17 -11.68 19.42
CA VAL A 121 -0.36 -13.05 19.35
C VAL A 121 -1.46 -13.13 18.28
N GLY A 122 -1.60 -14.29 17.63
CA GLY A 122 -2.62 -14.54 16.62
C GLY A 122 -2.44 -13.65 15.40
N ILE A 123 -3.43 -12.83 15.07
CA ILE A 123 -3.42 -11.97 13.87
C ILE A 123 -2.25 -10.98 13.82
N TYR A 124 -1.62 -10.68 14.96
CA TYR A 124 -0.51 -9.72 15.00
C TYR A 124 0.84 -10.35 14.66
N GLU A 125 0.96 -11.69 14.69
CA GLU A 125 2.20 -12.39 14.34
C GLU A 125 2.65 -12.06 12.91
N PHE A 126 1.69 -11.84 12.00
CA PHE A 126 1.97 -11.42 10.63
C PHE A 126 2.85 -10.17 10.55
N TYR A 127 2.68 -9.20 11.44
CA TYR A 127 3.47 -7.96 11.41
C TYR A 127 4.91 -8.16 11.86
N THR A 128 5.22 -9.28 12.53
CA THR A 128 6.58 -9.61 12.97
C THR A 128 7.41 -10.25 11.87
N ASP A 129 6.76 -10.75 10.80
CA ASP A 129 7.44 -11.43 9.71
C ASP A 129 8.44 -10.50 9.02
N HIS A 130 9.70 -10.97 8.96
CA HIS A 130 10.82 -10.24 8.36
C HIS A 130 11.09 -8.84 8.94
N ALA A 131 10.56 -8.52 10.13
CA ALA A 131 10.87 -7.28 10.82
C ALA A 131 12.34 -7.25 11.28
N LEU A 132 12.99 -6.09 11.17
CA LEU A 132 14.35 -5.88 11.67
C LEU A 132 14.41 -5.94 13.22
N SER A 133 13.36 -5.46 13.86
CA SER A 133 13.16 -5.61 15.30
C SER A 133 11.68 -5.58 15.65
N VAL A 134 11.33 -6.27 16.73
CA VAL A 134 9.99 -6.25 17.33
C VAL A 134 10.15 -5.82 18.79
N THR A 135 9.40 -4.81 19.21
CA THR A 135 9.43 -4.28 20.56
C THR A 135 8.01 -4.13 21.10
N THR A 136 7.75 -4.62 22.31
CA THR A 136 6.43 -4.55 22.94
C THR A 136 6.48 -3.72 24.23
N GLY A 137 5.47 -2.92 24.47
CA GLY A 137 5.28 -2.15 25.70
C GLY A 137 4.56 -0.82 25.47
N ASP A 138 4.61 0.08 26.46
CA ASP A 138 3.98 1.39 26.37
C ASP A 138 4.58 2.22 25.22
N LEU A 139 3.85 2.31 24.11
CA LEU A 139 4.31 3.00 22.91
C LEU A 139 4.61 4.49 23.14
N ARG A 140 3.97 5.14 24.10
CA ARG A 140 4.24 6.54 24.47
C ARG A 140 5.67 6.73 24.99
N ARG A 141 6.28 5.68 25.53
CA ARG A 141 7.66 5.66 26.05
C ARG A 141 8.66 5.06 25.07
N LEU A 142 8.22 4.06 24.29
CA LEU A 142 9.08 3.29 23.39
C LEU A 142 9.38 4.01 22.08
N LEU A 143 8.41 4.76 21.55
CA LEU A 143 8.58 5.42 20.26
C LEU A 143 9.47 6.66 20.39
N GLN A 144 10.65 6.59 19.78
CA GLN A 144 11.61 7.68 19.68
C GLN A 144 11.76 8.22 18.27
N HIS A 145 11.16 7.53 17.28
CA HIS A 145 11.20 7.89 15.86
C HIS A 145 9.79 8.02 15.32
N GLU A 146 9.64 8.85 14.31
CA GLU A 146 8.38 9.07 13.61
C GLU A 146 7.99 7.80 12.85
N PRO A 147 6.82 7.18 13.13
CA PRO A 147 6.40 5.97 12.43
C PRO A 147 5.87 6.28 11.03
N THR A 148 6.09 5.34 10.13
CA THR A 148 5.55 5.37 8.76
C THR A 148 4.06 5.10 8.76
N SER A 149 3.61 4.16 9.61
CA SER A 149 2.19 3.85 9.82
C SER A 149 1.88 3.56 11.27
N LEU A 150 0.60 3.77 11.64
CA LEU A 150 0.04 3.43 12.93
C LEU A 150 -1.23 2.63 12.67
N LEU A 151 -1.30 1.41 13.19
CA LEU A 151 -2.46 0.54 13.08
C LEU A 151 -3.12 0.42 14.45
N ILE A 152 -4.36 0.89 14.55
CA ILE A 152 -5.16 0.86 15.76
C ILE A 152 -6.22 -0.22 15.60
N HIS A 153 -6.08 -1.34 16.30
CA HIS A 153 -7.11 -2.35 16.37
C HIS A 153 -8.08 -1.98 17.48
N ALA A 154 -9.16 -1.33 17.09
CA ALA A 154 -10.20 -0.89 18.02
C ALA A 154 -11.02 -2.07 18.55
N LYS A 155 -11.66 -1.91 19.71
CA LYS A 155 -12.82 -2.74 20.07
C LYS A 155 -14.02 -2.24 19.25
N GLY A 156 -14.87 -3.15 18.78
CA GLY A 156 -15.90 -2.86 17.78
C GLY A 156 -16.79 -1.65 18.11
N GLU A 157 -17.21 -1.50 19.37
CA GLU A 157 -18.02 -0.38 19.82
C GLU A 157 -17.31 0.99 19.75
N HIS A 158 -15.98 1.02 19.71
CA HIS A 158 -15.17 2.24 19.73
C HIS A 158 -14.58 2.65 18.38
N VAL A 159 -14.72 1.84 17.34
CA VAL A 159 -14.08 2.13 16.03
C VAL A 159 -14.51 3.48 15.46
N ASN A 160 -15.80 3.80 15.51
CA ASN A 160 -16.33 5.05 14.99
C ASN A 160 -15.89 6.27 15.81
N GLU A 161 -15.79 6.13 17.13
CA GLU A 161 -15.27 7.15 18.02
C GLU A 161 -13.82 7.50 17.70
N ILE A 162 -12.96 6.47 17.60
CA ILE A 162 -11.54 6.63 17.25
C ILE A 162 -11.39 7.29 15.88
N ARG A 163 -12.12 6.82 14.87
CA ARG A 163 -12.07 7.39 13.52
C ARG A 163 -12.53 8.85 13.48
N SER A 164 -13.61 9.17 14.23
CA SER A 164 -14.12 10.54 14.34
C SER A 164 -13.07 11.46 14.96
N GLU A 165 -12.42 11.03 16.02
CA GLU A 165 -11.36 11.79 16.67
C GLU A 165 -10.17 12.04 15.72
N LEU A 166 -9.66 10.99 15.05
CA LEU A 166 -8.59 11.12 14.06
C LEU A 166 -8.95 12.10 12.94
N SER A 167 -10.19 12.05 12.46
CA SER A 167 -10.68 12.89 11.36
C SER A 167 -10.95 14.35 11.76
N HIS A 168 -11.19 14.65 13.03
CA HIS A 168 -11.47 16.01 13.51
C HIS A 168 -10.25 16.64 14.19
N VAL A 169 -9.63 15.94 15.14
CA VAL A 169 -8.53 16.49 15.93
C VAL A 169 -7.21 16.51 15.15
N HIS A 170 -7.00 15.50 14.30
CA HIS A 170 -5.74 15.31 13.57
C HIS A 170 -5.88 15.46 12.05
N ALA A 171 -7.02 15.97 11.56
CA ALA A 171 -7.35 16.09 10.13
C ALA A 171 -6.30 16.81 9.25
N GLU A 172 -5.53 17.73 9.85
CA GLU A 172 -4.48 18.46 9.13
C GLU A 172 -3.18 17.66 8.98
N THR A 173 -3.01 16.59 9.78
CA THR A 173 -1.73 15.87 9.87
C THR A 173 -1.83 14.44 9.38
N VAL A 174 -2.96 13.77 9.63
CA VAL A 174 -3.12 12.35 9.29
C VAL A 174 -4.37 12.09 8.47
N LEU A 175 -4.31 11.00 7.72
CA LEU A 175 -5.42 10.33 7.07
C LEU A 175 -5.65 8.99 7.79
N ASN A 176 -6.91 8.60 7.97
CA ASN A 176 -7.23 7.28 8.50
C ASN A 176 -8.13 6.50 7.53
N ARG A 177 -7.91 5.19 7.48
CA ARG A 177 -8.72 4.22 6.72
C ARG A 177 -9.07 3.05 7.61
N GLN A 178 -10.27 2.52 7.45
CA GLN A 178 -10.68 1.28 8.14
C GLN A 178 -10.50 0.12 7.17
N TRP A 179 -9.83 -0.93 7.63
CA TRP A 179 -9.70 -2.16 6.85
C TRP A 179 -10.98 -2.98 6.91
N ILE A 180 -11.25 -3.74 5.85
CA ILE A 180 -12.33 -4.72 5.83
C ILE A 180 -11.95 -5.92 6.70
N LYS A 181 -10.70 -6.37 6.62
CA LYS A 181 -10.14 -7.46 7.43
C LYS A 181 -8.70 -7.15 7.84
N PRO A 182 -8.29 -7.39 9.11
CA PRO A 182 -9.20 -7.74 10.21
C PRO A 182 -10.18 -6.62 10.52
N GLU A 183 -11.38 -6.99 10.98
CA GLU A 183 -12.41 -6.02 11.36
C GLU A 183 -11.89 -5.04 12.43
N TYR A 184 -12.38 -3.79 12.37
CA TYR A 184 -12.06 -2.73 13.34
C TYR A 184 -10.57 -2.30 13.35
N MET A 185 -9.79 -2.67 12.33
CA MET A 185 -8.45 -2.13 12.14
C MET A 185 -8.54 -0.76 11.47
N VAL A 186 -7.97 0.25 12.11
CA VAL A 186 -7.86 1.62 11.59
C VAL A 186 -6.39 1.89 11.29
N GLU A 187 -6.08 2.05 10.02
CA GLU A 187 -4.76 2.49 9.56
C GLU A 187 -4.68 4.01 9.60
N VAL A 188 -3.61 4.52 10.16
CA VAL A 188 -3.31 5.96 10.22
C VAL A 188 -1.99 6.20 9.49
N MET A 189 -2.03 7.14 8.55
CA MET A 189 -0.89 7.53 7.72
C MET A 189 -0.73 9.06 7.73
N ARG A 190 0.42 9.54 7.28
CA ARG A 190 0.62 10.97 7.05
C ARG A 190 -0.36 11.47 5.98
N LYS A 191 -1.02 12.60 6.25
CA LYS A 191 -1.85 13.28 5.26
C LYS A 191 -1.01 13.73 4.06
N GLY A 192 -1.56 13.62 2.86
CA GLY A 192 -0.85 13.93 1.63
C GLY A 192 0.02 12.80 1.11
N THR A 193 -0.15 11.58 1.63
CA THR A 193 0.43 10.36 1.04
C THR A 193 -0.66 9.56 0.32
N SER A 194 -0.33 9.06 -0.84
CA SER A 194 -1.17 8.10 -1.59
C SER A 194 -0.31 7.32 -2.57
N LYS A 195 -0.82 6.20 -3.06
CA LYS A 195 -0.14 5.42 -4.11
C LYS A 195 0.11 6.29 -5.36
N ALA A 196 -0.79 7.24 -5.66
CA ALA A 196 -0.65 8.18 -6.78
C ALA A 196 0.60 9.06 -6.65
N ILE A 197 0.84 9.65 -5.48
CA ILE A 197 2.01 10.51 -5.23
C ILE A 197 3.31 9.73 -5.38
N GLY A 198 3.35 8.50 -4.83
CA GLY A 198 4.49 7.62 -5.01
C GLY A 198 4.71 7.24 -6.47
N LEU A 199 3.65 6.96 -7.20
CA LEU A 199 3.70 6.62 -8.61
C LEU A 199 4.14 7.82 -9.48
N GLU A 200 3.71 9.03 -9.15
CA GLU A 200 4.17 10.26 -9.80
C GLU A 200 5.68 10.44 -9.65
N GLN A 201 6.21 10.24 -8.45
CA GLN A 201 7.67 10.31 -8.21
C GLN A 201 8.42 9.31 -9.08
N ILE A 202 7.95 8.05 -9.14
CA ILE A 202 8.57 6.99 -9.93
C ILE A 202 8.48 7.31 -11.42
N ALA A 203 7.33 7.74 -11.91
CA ALA A 203 7.13 8.10 -13.32
C ALA A 203 8.07 9.24 -13.75
N ARG A 204 8.23 10.25 -12.89
CA ARG A 204 9.16 11.37 -13.11
C ARG A 204 10.62 10.88 -13.16
N HIS A 205 11.03 9.99 -12.24
CA HIS A 205 12.37 9.40 -12.23
C HIS A 205 12.65 8.61 -13.51
N LEU A 206 11.66 7.84 -14.00
CA LEU A 206 11.79 7.03 -15.21
C LEU A 206 11.60 7.81 -16.51
N GLY A 207 11.21 9.10 -16.45
CA GLY A 207 10.92 9.93 -17.62
C GLY A 207 9.68 9.48 -18.40
N ILE A 208 8.67 8.93 -17.69
CA ILE A 208 7.41 8.43 -18.26
C ILE A 208 6.31 9.45 -17.96
N GLU A 209 5.58 9.86 -19.01
CA GLU A 209 4.48 10.83 -18.86
C GLU A 209 3.26 10.17 -18.23
N GLN A 210 2.47 10.93 -17.44
CA GLN A 210 1.24 10.47 -16.80
C GLN A 210 0.30 9.70 -17.76
N LYS A 211 0.12 10.18 -18.99
CA LYS A 211 -0.72 9.51 -20.01
C LYS A 211 -0.22 8.13 -20.47
N GLN A 212 1.01 7.77 -20.10
CA GLN A 212 1.63 6.48 -20.39
C GLN A 212 1.62 5.54 -19.16
N ILE A 213 0.93 5.92 -18.08
CA ILE A 213 0.77 5.11 -16.89
C ILE A 213 -0.50 4.27 -17.04
N VAL A 214 -0.35 2.96 -16.86
CA VAL A 214 -1.45 2.01 -16.69
C VAL A 214 -1.43 1.54 -15.23
N ALA A 215 -2.54 1.68 -14.52
CA ALA A 215 -2.60 1.27 -13.11
C ALA A 215 -3.73 0.27 -12.88
N PHE A 216 -3.47 -0.76 -12.06
CA PHE A 216 -4.44 -1.77 -11.65
C PHE A 216 -4.64 -1.71 -10.14
N GLY A 217 -5.91 -1.77 -9.71
CA GLY A 217 -6.30 -1.71 -8.30
C GLY A 217 -7.70 -2.26 -8.05
N ASP A 218 -8.06 -2.44 -6.76
CA ASP A 218 -9.36 -2.99 -6.38
C ASP A 218 -10.03 -2.32 -5.18
N GLU A 219 -9.29 -1.63 -4.31
CA GLU A 219 -9.78 -1.09 -3.04
C GLU A 219 -9.71 0.45 -2.96
N GLU A 220 -10.19 1.00 -1.84
CA GLU A 220 -10.26 2.43 -1.57
C GLU A 220 -8.90 3.13 -1.68
N ASN A 221 -7.82 2.48 -1.27
CA ASN A 221 -6.45 3.01 -1.33
C ASN A 221 -5.89 3.10 -2.75
N ASP A 222 -6.60 2.58 -3.75
CA ASP A 222 -6.24 2.67 -5.16
C ASP A 222 -6.93 3.82 -5.90
N LEU A 223 -7.95 4.45 -5.31
CA LEU A 223 -8.77 5.46 -5.99
C LEU A 223 -7.90 6.56 -6.61
N GLU A 224 -7.02 7.17 -5.82
CA GLU A 224 -6.17 8.25 -6.32
C GLU A 224 -5.18 7.76 -7.38
N MET A 225 -4.68 6.51 -7.27
CA MET A 225 -3.77 5.93 -8.26
C MET A 225 -4.49 5.65 -9.59
N ILE A 226 -5.70 5.13 -9.54
CA ILE A 226 -6.53 4.85 -10.72
C ILE A 226 -6.96 6.15 -11.41
N GLU A 227 -7.31 7.19 -10.65
CA GLU A 227 -7.65 8.51 -11.17
C GLU A 227 -6.44 9.22 -11.79
N TYR A 228 -5.28 9.11 -11.15
CA TYR A 228 -4.04 9.74 -11.61
C TYR A 228 -3.52 9.10 -12.89
N ALA A 229 -3.64 7.80 -13.05
CA ALA A 229 -3.08 7.08 -14.21
C ALA A 229 -3.70 7.58 -15.53
N GLY A 230 -2.90 7.59 -16.59
CA GLY A 230 -3.42 7.85 -17.95
C GLY A 230 -4.43 6.79 -18.38
N HIS A 231 -4.35 5.60 -17.82
CA HIS A 231 -5.29 4.49 -18.02
C HIS A 231 -5.44 3.66 -16.73
N GLY A 232 -6.41 4.03 -15.90
CA GLY A 232 -6.76 3.32 -14.68
C GLY A 232 -7.67 2.12 -14.96
N VAL A 233 -7.36 0.97 -14.39
CA VAL A 233 -8.09 -0.30 -14.57
C VAL A 233 -8.54 -0.85 -13.24
N ALA A 234 -9.85 -1.01 -13.06
CA ALA A 234 -10.43 -1.69 -11.90
C ALA A 234 -10.43 -3.20 -12.09
N MET A 235 -10.04 -3.94 -11.06
CA MET A 235 -10.18 -5.40 -11.05
C MET A 235 -11.66 -5.80 -11.03
N GLY A 236 -11.99 -7.01 -11.51
CA GLY A 236 -13.36 -7.54 -11.52
C GLY A 236 -13.97 -7.68 -10.12
N ASN A 237 -13.12 -7.88 -9.10
CA ASN A 237 -13.49 -7.89 -7.68
C ASN A 237 -13.48 -6.51 -7.02
N ALA A 238 -13.10 -5.44 -7.74
CA ALA A 238 -12.96 -4.09 -7.18
C ALA A 238 -14.28 -3.56 -6.60
N ILE A 239 -14.13 -2.63 -5.65
CA ILE A 239 -15.25 -1.89 -5.06
C ILE A 239 -15.98 -1.05 -6.12
N GLY A 240 -17.28 -0.80 -5.89
CA GLY A 240 -18.11 -0.04 -6.82
C GLY A 240 -17.55 1.33 -7.20
N PRO A 241 -17.14 2.17 -6.24
CA PRO A 241 -16.54 3.48 -6.54
C PRO A 241 -15.34 3.41 -7.48
N LEU A 242 -14.44 2.42 -7.30
CA LEU A 242 -13.27 2.26 -8.15
C LEU A 242 -13.65 1.89 -9.59
N LYS A 243 -14.65 0.99 -9.76
CA LYS A 243 -15.16 0.62 -11.08
C LYS A 243 -15.80 1.78 -11.83
N LEU A 244 -16.42 2.71 -11.10
CA LEU A 244 -17.01 3.92 -11.70
C LEU A 244 -15.96 4.93 -12.12
N LEU A 245 -14.83 4.99 -11.43
CA LEU A 245 -13.73 5.92 -11.67
C LEU A 245 -12.80 5.47 -12.80
N ALA A 246 -12.60 4.15 -12.92
CA ALA A 246 -11.63 3.56 -13.84
C ALA A 246 -11.98 3.75 -15.31
N ASN A 247 -10.97 3.82 -16.19
CA ASN A 247 -11.14 3.83 -17.65
C ASN A 247 -11.63 2.48 -18.19
N GLY A 248 -11.39 1.39 -17.44
CA GLY A 248 -11.83 0.05 -17.81
C GLY A 248 -11.89 -0.88 -16.60
N THR A 249 -12.61 -1.99 -16.79
CA THR A 249 -12.68 -3.06 -15.80
C THR A 249 -12.15 -4.35 -16.43
N THR A 250 -11.29 -5.05 -15.70
CA THR A 250 -10.77 -6.35 -16.12
C THR A 250 -11.44 -7.50 -15.37
N LYS A 251 -10.90 -8.72 -15.50
CA LYS A 251 -11.32 -9.90 -14.75
C LYS A 251 -10.90 -9.78 -13.27
N ARG A 252 -11.32 -10.74 -12.46
CA ARG A 252 -10.94 -10.81 -11.05
C ARG A 252 -9.45 -11.16 -10.90
N ASN A 253 -8.90 -10.91 -9.71
CA ASN A 253 -7.56 -11.36 -9.32
C ASN A 253 -7.40 -12.89 -9.46
N GLU A 254 -8.45 -13.68 -9.19
CA GLU A 254 -8.46 -15.12 -9.36
C GLU A 254 -8.48 -15.59 -10.83
N ASP A 255 -8.88 -14.72 -11.77
CA ASP A 255 -9.14 -15.02 -13.17
C ASP A 255 -8.09 -14.36 -14.11
N ASP A 256 -6.87 -14.14 -13.63
CA ASP A 256 -5.76 -13.57 -14.38
C ASP A 256 -6.07 -12.20 -15.01
N GLY A 257 -6.76 -11.33 -14.28
CA GLY A 257 -7.29 -10.06 -14.80
C GLY A 257 -6.22 -9.16 -15.40
N ILE A 258 -5.04 -9.05 -14.80
CA ILE A 258 -3.94 -8.23 -15.31
C ILE A 258 -3.44 -8.78 -16.65
N ALA A 259 -3.13 -10.08 -16.72
CA ALA A 259 -2.67 -10.72 -17.95
C ALA A 259 -3.68 -10.57 -19.08
N TYR A 260 -4.95 -10.81 -18.78
CA TYR A 260 -6.02 -10.65 -19.75
C TYR A 260 -6.04 -9.21 -20.32
N TYR A 261 -5.99 -8.20 -19.47
CA TYR A 261 -6.13 -6.81 -19.89
C TYR A 261 -4.90 -6.32 -20.67
N LEU A 262 -3.69 -6.62 -20.18
CA LEU A 262 -2.45 -6.26 -20.87
C LEU A 262 -2.38 -6.87 -22.27
N LYS A 263 -2.76 -8.14 -22.41
CA LYS A 263 -2.67 -8.87 -23.67
C LYS A 263 -3.78 -8.53 -24.64
N HIS A 264 -5.04 -8.53 -24.19
CA HIS A 264 -6.19 -8.51 -25.10
C HIS A 264 -6.82 -7.12 -25.27
N VAL A 265 -6.57 -6.19 -24.34
CA VAL A 265 -7.15 -4.84 -24.41
C VAL A 265 -6.09 -3.82 -24.80
N LEU A 266 -4.91 -3.88 -24.18
CA LEU A 266 -3.86 -2.88 -24.40
C LEU A 266 -2.77 -3.33 -25.40
N GLY A 267 -2.62 -4.64 -25.63
CA GLY A 267 -1.59 -5.17 -26.52
C GLY A 267 -0.15 -4.89 -26.04
N LEU A 268 0.06 -4.81 -24.72
CA LEU A 268 1.35 -4.50 -24.09
C LEU A 268 2.15 -5.76 -23.68
N ALA A 269 1.50 -6.92 -23.68
CA ALA A 269 2.11 -8.19 -23.24
C ALA A 269 1.96 -9.30 -24.29
#